data_c332e48a4374ee3a5f4a2956a694c9d6
#
_entry.id   c332e48a4374ee3a5f4a2956a694c9d6
#
_cell.length_a   1.000
_cell.length_b   1.000
_cell.length_c   1.000
_cell.angle_alpha   90.00
_cell.angle_beta   90.00
_cell.angle_gamma   90.00
#
_symmetry.space_group_name_H-M   'P 1'
#
loop_
_entity.id
_entity.type
_entity.pdbx_description
1 polymer ?
#
loop_
_entity_poly.entity_id
_entity_poly.type
_entity_poly.pdbx_seq_one_letter_code
_entity_poly.pdbx_strand_id
1 'polypeptide(L)'
;MMVEKRHEQLGLNEETVLDMYRTMLLSRRIDERMWLLNRSGKIPFVISCQGQEAAQVGAAFALDRQKDYVLPYYRDVGVVLTFGMTAKDLMLSGFAKEEDPNSGGRQMPGHFGQKENRIVTGSSPVTTQVPHAVGIALAGKMEGKDLVTFVTFGEGSSNQGDFHEGANFAGVHKLPVIFMCENNKYAISVPIEKQLSCENVSDRAIGYGMPGITVDGNDPLEVYEAVKEAADRARRGEGPTLIETVSYRLTPHSSDDDDRSYRTADEVAEAKTKDSIKTFGAYLKETGIMDDALEKQMNDEVMIIVNEATDYAENAPYPKAESAMNHVYAQK
;
A
#
# COMPACT_ATOMS: atom_id res chain seq x y z
N MET A 1 10.38 26.45 -21.34
CA MET A 1 9.60 25.34 -21.91
C MET A 1 8.42 25.13 -20.99
N MET A 2 7.21 24.96 -21.51
CA MET A 2 6.08 24.59 -20.63
C MET A 2 6.33 23.16 -20.15
N VAL A 3 6.21 22.93 -18.84
CA VAL A 3 6.29 21.58 -18.26
C VAL A 3 5.08 20.78 -18.76
N GLU A 4 5.32 19.58 -19.19
CA GLU A 4 4.27 18.69 -19.68
C GLU A 4 3.33 18.29 -18.52
N LYS A 5 2.05 18.59 -18.68
CA LYS A 5 1.02 18.26 -17.67
C LYS A 5 0.53 16.81 -17.86
N ARG A 6 1.36 15.84 -17.47
CA ARG A 6 1.08 14.41 -17.60
C ARG A 6 -0.26 14.00 -16.96
N HIS A 7 -0.63 14.60 -15.83
CA HIS A 7 -1.91 14.31 -15.18
C HIS A 7 -3.13 14.61 -16.08
N GLU A 8 -3.07 15.70 -16.90
CA GLU A 8 -4.16 16.00 -17.83
C GLU A 8 -4.30 14.93 -18.92
N GLN A 9 -3.20 14.36 -19.39
CA GLN A 9 -3.20 13.26 -20.37
C GLN A 9 -3.82 11.98 -19.80
N LEU A 10 -3.68 11.79 -18.49
CA LEU A 10 -4.29 10.67 -17.76
C LEU A 10 -5.76 10.93 -17.37
N GLY A 11 -6.31 12.09 -17.75
CA GLY A 11 -7.68 12.49 -17.39
C GLY A 11 -7.85 12.90 -15.93
N LEU A 12 -6.75 13.18 -15.22
CA LEU A 12 -6.76 13.64 -13.85
C LEU A 12 -6.85 15.18 -13.81
N ASN A 13 -7.73 15.70 -12.96
CA ASN A 13 -7.81 17.13 -12.69
C ASN A 13 -6.85 17.53 -11.55
N GLU A 14 -6.67 18.85 -11.37
CA GLU A 14 -5.76 19.40 -10.36
C GLU A 14 -6.17 19.00 -8.93
N GLU A 15 -7.46 18.92 -8.62
CA GLU A 15 -7.96 18.50 -7.32
C GLU A 15 -7.54 17.06 -7.01
N THR A 16 -7.67 16.15 -7.99
CA THR A 16 -7.28 14.75 -7.83
C THR A 16 -5.79 14.59 -7.54
N VAL A 17 -4.91 15.29 -8.26
CA VAL A 17 -3.46 15.17 -8.01
C VAL A 17 -3.03 15.84 -6.72
N LEU A 18 -3.73 16.88 -6.27
CA LEU A 18 -3.54 17.47 -4.93
C LEU A 18 -3.98 16.49 -3.83
N ASP A 19 -5.09 15.76 -4.03
CA ASP A 19 -5.55 14.74 -3.08
C ASP A 19 -4.59 13.53 -3.04
N MET A 20 -4.02 13.13 -4.18
CA MET A 20 -2.94 12.13 -4.21
C MET A 20 -1.76 12.61 -3.35
N TYR A 21 -1.28 13.83 -3.58
CA TYR A 21 -0.17 14.39 -2.80
C TYR A 21 -0.50 14.49 -1.30
N ARG A 22 -1.70 14.97 -0.95
CA ARG A 22 -2.17 15.03 0.45
C ARG A 22 -2.18 13.66 1.11
N THR A 23 -2.63 12.61 0.40
CA THR A 23 -2.68 11.24 0.90
C THR A 23 -1.28 10.65 1.09
N MET A 24 -0.35 10.90 0.15
CA MET A 24 1.06 10.53 0.31
C MET A 24 1.67 11.21 1.53
N LEU A 25 1.43 12.52 1.69
CA LEU A 25 1.92 13.30 2.82
C LEU A 25 1.33 12.79 4.15
N LEU A 26 0.03 12.48 4.18
CA LEU A 26 -0.63 11.91 5.36
C LEU A 26 -0.04 10.56 5.73
N SER A 27 0.19 9.68 4.76
CA SER A 27 0.87 8.38 4.96
C SER A 27 2.23 8.55 5.63
N ARG A 28 3.05 9.47 5.10
CA ARG A 28 4.38 9.78 5.65
C ARG A 28 4.30 10.32 7.08
N ARG A 29 3.40 11.26 7.36
CA ARG A 29 3.29 11.88 8.68
C ARG A 29 2.75 10.92 9.75
N ILE A 30 1.85 10.02 9.39
CA ILE A 30 1.40 8.93 10.28
C ILE A 30 2.57 8.01 10.60
N ASP A 31 3.31 7.59 9.59
CA ASP A 31 4.46 6.71 9.74
C ASP A 31 5.55 7.31 10.64
N GLU A 32 5.97 8.54 10.36
CA GLU A 32 6.94 9.29 11.19
C GLU A 32 6.47 9.42 12.65
N ARG A 33 5.17 9.69 12.86
CA ARG A 33 4.58 9.75 14.19
C ARG A 33 4.64 8.40 14.89
N MET A 34 4.31 7.31 14.22
CA MET A 34 4.38 5.96 14.79
C MET A 34 5.81 5.60 15.20
N TRP A 35 6.83 5.97 14.40
CA TRP A 35 8.23 5.79 14.78
C TRP A 35 8.61 6.56 16.05
N LEU A 36 8.15 7.79 16.20
CA LEU A 36 8.38 8.58 17.42
C LEU A 36 7.70 7.95 18.65
N LEU A 37 6.46 7.47 18.48
CA LEU A 37 5.71 6.79 19.54
C LEU A 37 6.37 5.48 19.96
N ASN A 38 6.89 4.71 19.02
CA ASN A 38 7.64 3.50 19.30
C ASN A 38 8.93 3.80 20.08
N ARG A 39 9.73 4.76 19.62
CA ARG A 39 10.97 5.17 20.32
C ARG A 39 10.72 5.70 21.73
N SER A 40 9.55 6.27 21.98
CA SER A 40 9.12 6.72 23.31
C SER A 40 8.49 5.61 24.16
N GLY A 41 8.39 4.38 23.63
CA GLY A 41 7.81 3.22 24.33
C GLY A 41 6.30 3.24 24.45
N LYS A 42 5.60 4.12 23.70
CA LYS A 42 4.14 4.24 23.72
C LYS A 42 3.44 3.18 22.86
N ILE A 43 4.05 2.76 21.77
CA ILE A 43 3.56 1.66 20.93
C ILE A 43 4.65 0.60 20.75
N PRO A 44 4.28 -0.69 20.69
CA PRO A 44 5.26 -1.78 20.78
C PRO A 44 6.02 -2.03 19.47
N PHE A 45 5.41 -1.73 18.32
CA PHE A 45 5.93 -2.17 17.02
C PHE A 45 5.52 -1.23 15.89
N VAL A 46 6.43 -1.02 14.92
CA VAL A 46 6.17 -0.24 13.70
C VAL A 46 6.81 -0.91 12.50
N ILE A 47 6.06 -0.95 11.41
CA ILE A 47 6.53 -1.26 10.06
C ILE A 47 6.25 -0.05 9.17
N SER A 48 7.28 0.47 8.53
CA SER A 48 7.21 1.73 7.77
C SER A 48 6.81 1.54 6.31
N CYS A 49 6.06 2.50 5.77
CA CYS A 49 5.78 2.62 4.33
C CYS A 49 6.69 3.62 3.62
N GLN A 50 7.64 4.26 4.31
CA GLN A 50 8.47 5.33 3.74
C GLN A 50 9.25 4.87 2.50
N GLY A 51 9.05 5.60 1.42
CA GLY A 51 9.61 5.34 0.10
C GLY A 51 8.67 4.56 -0.84
N GLN A 52 7.46 4.17 -0.39
CA GLN A 52 6.49 3.42 -1.19
C GLN A 52 5.15 4.15 -1.35
N GLU A 53 5.03 5.37 -0.81
CA GLU A 53 3.78 6.13 -0.79
C GLU A 53 3.24 6.42 -2.19
N ALA A 54 4.12 6.71 -3.16
CA ALA A 54 3.70 6.98 -4.53
C ALA A 54 3.12 5.75 -5.21
N ALA A 55 3.75 4.57 -5.03
CA ALA A 55 3.25 3.31 -5.55
C ALA A 55 1.87 2.99 -4.99
N GLN A 56 1.70 3.11 -3.67
CA GLN A 56 0.48 2.79 -2.95
C GLN A 56 -0.68 3.72 -3.32
N VAL A 57 -0.43 5.02 -3.27
CA VAL A 57 -1.47 6.04 -3.54
C VAL A 57 -1.79 6.08 -5.02
N GLY A 58 -0.78 6.08 -5.91
CA GLY A 58 -0.99 6.05 -7.35
C GLY A 58 -1.85 4.86 -7.79
N ALA A 59 -1.55 3.67 -7.28
CA ALA A 59 -2.33 2.46 -7.55
C ALA A 59 -3.76 2.57 -7.04
N ALA A 60 -3.95 2.98 -5.80
CA ALA A 60 -5.26 3.01 -5.17
C ALA A 60 -6.21 4.06 -5.79
N PHE A 61 -5.67 5.19 -6.29
CA PHE A 61 -6.46 6.19 -7.01
C PHE A 61 -6.95 5.71 -8.38
N ALA A 62 -6.34 4.69 -8.97
CA ALA A 62 -6.76 4.10 -10.23
C ALA A 62 -7.95 3.14 -10.11
N LEU A 63 -8.36 2.79 -8.89
CA LEU A 63 -9.40 1.82 -8.57
C LEU A 63 -10.72 2.49 -8.18
N ASP A 64 -11.82 1.76 -8.35
CA ASP A 64 -13.16 2.20 -7.92
C ASP A 64 -13.44 1.71 -6.49
N ARG A 65 -13.31 2.60 -5.51
CA ARG A 65 -13.52 2.30 -4.08
C ARG A 65 -14.92 1.79 -3.76
N GLN A 66 -15.90 1.97 -4.62
CA GLN A 66 -17.29 1.49 -4.42
C GLN A 66 -17.50 0.07 -4.94
N LYS A 67 -16.61 -0.44 -5.80
CA LYS A 67 -16.76 -1.73 -6.46
C LYS A 67 -15.61 -2.69 -6.15
N ASP A 68 -14.38 -2.18 -6.15
CA ASP A 68 -13.18 -2.98 -6.09
C ASP A 68 -12.82 -3.36 -4.65
N TYR A 69 -12.10 -4.46 -4.50
CA TYR A 69 -11.58 -4.91 -3.22
C TYR A 69 -10.07 -4.80 -3.20
N VAL A 70 -9.52 -4.33 -2.08
CA VAL A 70 -8.08 -4.31 -1.84
C VAL A 70 -7.70 -5.33 -0.77
N LEU A 71 -6.61 -6.04 -1.04
CA LEU A 71 -6.01 -7.02 -0.15
C LEU A 71 -4.57 -6.55 0.14
N PRO A 72 -4.44 -5.58 1.05
CA PRO A 72 -3.16 -4.95 1.34
C PRO A 72 -2.23 -5.86 2.13
N TYR A 73 -0.92 -5.68 1.94
CA TYR A 73 0.04 -6.21 2.89
C TYR A 73 0.38 -5.15 3.95
N TYR A 74 1.21 -5.51 4.92
CA TYR A 74 1.42 -4.73 6.15
C TYR A 74 2.00 -3.32 5.97
N ARG A 75 2.57 -2.96 4.80
CA ARG A 75 3.12 -1.61 4.55
C ARG A 75 2.13 -0.66 3.88
N ASP A 76 0.98 -1.12 3.47
CA ASP A 76 0.05 -0.40 2.57
C ASP A 76 -0.73 0.73 3.22
N VAL A 77 -0.07 1.58 3.97
CA VAL A 77 -0.71 2.74 4.61
C VAL A 77 -1.37 3.64 3.56
N GLY A 78 -0.70 3.90 2.43
CA GLY A 78 -1.24 4.72 1.34
C GLY A 78 -2.47 4.09 0.68
N VAL A 79 -2.48 2.77 0.47
CA VAL A 79 -3.63 2.05 -0.10
C VAL A 79 -4.84 2.16 0.83
N VAL A 80 -4.68 1.83 2.11
CA VAL A 80 -5.82 1.79 3.03
C VAL A 80 -6.38 3.18 3.34
N LEU A 81 -5.53 4.22 3.41
CA LEU A 81 -5.98 5.61 3.52
C LEU A 81 -6.80 6.03 2.30
N THR A 82 -6.34 5.71 1.09
CA THR A 82 -7.07 6.01 -0.14
C THR A 82 -8.42 5.30 -0.17
N PHE A 83 -8.52 4.09 0.36
CA PHE A 83 -9.78 3.33 0.43
C PHE A 83 -10.70 3.74 1.59
N GLY A 84 -10.30 4.70 2.43
CA GLY A 84 -11.18 5.32 3.43
C GLY A 84 -10.87 4.97 4.88
N MET A 85 -9.82 4.19 5.15
CA MET A 85 -9.30 4.07 6.51
C MET A 85 -8.74 5.43 6.96
N THR A 86 -8.91 5.79 8.21
CA THR A 86 -8.53 7.09 8.74
C THR A 86 -7.21 7.04 9.53
N ALA A 87 -6.57 8.19 9.72
CA ALA A 87 -5.42 8.30 10.62
C ALA A 87 -5.75 7.82 12.04
N LYS A 88 -6.98 8.08 12.50
CA LYS A 88 -7.49 7.58 13.79
C LYS A 88 -7.49 6.06 13.85
N ASP A 89 -7.97 5.38 12.80
CA ASP A 89 -8.03 3.91 12.74
C ASP A 89 -6.62 3.31 12.82
N LEU A 90 -5.66 3.90 12.09
CA LEU A 90 -4.27 3.47 12.10
C LEU A 90 -3.60 3.69 13.47
N MET A 91 -3.86 4.83 14.11
CA MET A 91 -3.35 5.08 15.47
C MET A 91 -3.97 4.15 16.50
N LEU A 92 -5.29 3.88 16.46
CA LEU A 92 -5.95 2.92 17.34
C LEU A 92 -5.32 1.53 17.21
N SER A 93 -5.01 1.09 15.98
CA SER A 93 -4.29 -0.16 15.73
C SER A 93 -2.87 -0.13 16.34
N GLY A 94 -2.11 0.96 16.12
CA GLY A 94 -0.76 1.13 16.68
C GLY A 94 -0.72 1.07 18.21
N PHE A 95 -1.73 1.64 18.87
CA PHE A 95 -1.89 1.61 20.32
C PHE A 95 -2.63 0.37 20.86
N ALA A 96 -3.04 -0.57 20.00
CA ALA A 96 -3.79 -1.79 20.34
C ALA A 96 -5.07 -1.50 21.17
N LYS A 97 -5.89 -0.56 20.70
CA LYS A 97 -7.10 -0.11 21.43
C LYS A 97 -8.35 -0.93 21.11
N GLU A 98 -9.33 -0.92 22.03
CA GLU A 98 -10.61 -1.65 21.86
C GLU A 98 -11.37 -1.21 20.59
N GLU A 99 -11.30 0.08 20.25
CA GLU A 99 -11.94 0.68 19.08
C GLU A 99 -11.18 0.44 17.76
N ASP A 100 -10.04 -0.27 17.76
CA ASP A 100 -9.31 -0.61 16.53
C ASP A 100 -10.23 -1.39 15.57
N PRO A 101 -10.55 -0.83 14.38
CA PRO A 101 -11.49 -1.45 13.45
C PRO A 101 -10.95 -2.74 12.81
N ASN A 102 -9.63 -2.95 12.85
CA ASN A 102 -9.01 -4.12 12.25
C ASN A 102 -9.21 -5.37 13.12
N SER A 103 -8.98 -5.25 14.42
CA SER A 103 -8.99 -6.42 15.30
C SER A 103 -9.43 -6.14 16.74
N GLY A 104 -9.75 -4.90 17.09
CA GLY A 104 -9.98 -4.52 18.49
C GLY A 104 -8.73 -4.73 19.36
N GLY A 105 -7.57 -4.40 18.80
CA GLY A 105 -6.27 -4.49 19.48
C GLY A 105 -5.71 -5.91 19.64
N ARG A 106 -6.23 -6.92 18.91
CA ARG A 106 -5.80 -8.33 19.03
C ARG A 106 -4.65 -8.69 18.12
N GLN A 107 -4.44 -7.95 17.03
CA GLN A 107 -3.36 -8.19 16.05
C GLN A 107 -2.32 -7.07 16.13
N MET A 108 -1.13 -7.37 15.62
CA MET A 108 -0.10 -6.34 15.43
C MET A 108 -0.56 -5.33 14.36
N PRO A 109 -0.08 -4.07 14.44
CA PRO A 109 -0.31 -3.08 13.39
C PRO A 109 0.08 -3.60 12.00
N GLY A 110 -0.62 -3.12 10.96
CA GLY A 110 -0.41 -3.56 9.58
C GLY A 110 -1.25 -4.77 9.15
N HIS A 111 -2.12 -5.30 10.03
CA HIS A 111 -3.13 -6.29 9.66
C HIS A 111 -4.45 -5.56 9.38
N PHE A 112 -4.45 -4.83 8.26
CA PHE A 112 -5.60 -4.01 7.86
C PHE A 112 -6.81 -4.87 7.50
N GLY A 113 -8.01 -4.42 7.89
CA GLY A 113 -9.25 -5.09 7.54
C GLY A 113 -10.45 -4.22 7.90
N GLN A 114 -11.21 -3.75 6.89
CA GLN A 114 -12.38 -2.89 7.10
C GLN A 114 -13.41 -3.17 6.00
N LYS A 115 -14.45 -3.90 6.36
CA LYS A 115 -15.46 -4.40 5.42
C LYS A 115 -16.19 -3.28 4.68
N GLU A 116 -16.50 -2.19 5.37
CA GLU A 116 -17.20 -1.02 4.85
C GLU A 116 -16.43 -0.37 3.72
N ASN A 117 -15.10 -0.38 3.81
CA ASN A 117 -14.18 0.17 2.83
C ASN A 117 -13.59 -0.88 1.89
N ARG A 118 -14.15 -2.12 1.86
CA ARG A 118 -13.69 -3.20 0.97
C ARG A 118 -12.21 -3.55 1.14
N ILE A 119 -11.66 -3.31 2.33
CA ILE A 119 -10.32 -3.70 2.72
C ILE A 119 -10.41 -5.09 3.35
N VAL A 120 -9.83 -6.08 2.68
CA VAL A 120 -9.88 -7.47 3.13
C VAL A 120 -8.67 -7.77 4.00
N THR A 121 -8.91 -8.41 5.13
CA THR A 121 -7.87 -8.71 6.11
C THR A 121 -6.77 -9.60 5.53
N GLY A 122 -5.53 -9.15 5.68
CA GLY A 122 -4.32 -9.92 5.42
C GLY A 122 -3.91 -10.79 6.60
N SER A 123 -2.75 -11.45 6.49
CA SER A 123 -2.17 -12.27 7.54
C SER A 123 -0.67 -12.01 7.68
N SER A 124 -0.08 -12.41 8.84
CA SER A 124 1.38 -12.32 9.05
C SER A 124 2.17 -13.24 8.09
N PRO A 125 1.75 -14.49 7.80
CA PRO A 125 2.32 -15.23 6.67
C PRO A 125 2.08 -14.47 5.38
N VAL A 126 3.18 -14.07 4.72
CA VAL A 126 3.12 -13.27 3.50
C VAL A 126 2.51 -14.03 2.33
N THR A 127 1.82 -13.34 1.43
CA THR A 127 1.13 -13.84 0.22
C THR A 127 -0.15 -14.65 0.42
N THR A 128 -0.56 -15.02 1.63
CA THR A 128 -1.85 -15.71 1.83
C THR A 128 -3.05 -14.92 1.33
N GLN A 129 -2.94 -13.57 1.25
CA GLN A 129 -3.96 -12.72 0.66
C GLN A 129 -4.10 -12.91 -0.86
N VAL A 130 -3.10 -13.47 -1.54
CA VAL A 130 -3.12 -13.67 -3.00
C VAL A 130 -4.21 -14.67 -3.41
N PRO A 131 -4.28 -15.92 -2.86
CA PRO A 131 -5.40 -16.82 -3.13
C PRO A 131 -6.76 -16.24 -2.71
N HIS A 132 -6.81 -15.43 -1.64
CA HIS A 132 -8.05 -14.76 -1.23
C HIS A 132 -8.55 -13.78 -2.29
N ALA A 133 -7.65 -12.96 -2.86
CA ALA A 133 -7.98 -12.04 -3.95
C ALA A 133 -8.53 -12.80 -5.17
N VAL A 134 -7.88 -13.88 -5.52
CA VAL A 134 -8.29 -14.77 -6.62
C VAL A 134 -9.68 -15.38 -6.36
N GLY A 135 -9.95 -15.81 -5.12
CA GLY A 135 -11.25 -16.34 -4.71
C GLY A 135 -12.38 -15.29 -4.79
N ILE A 136 -12.12 -14.05 -4.35
CA ILE A 136 -13.08 -12.94 -4.44
C ILE A 136 -13.35 -12.60 -5.92
N ALA A 137 -12.32 -12.52 -6.74
CA ALA A 137 -12.44 -12.26 -8.17
C ALA A 137 -13.25 -13.36 -8.89
N LEU A 138 -13.02 -14.63 -8.53
CA LEU A 138 -13.79 -15.76 -9.06
C LEU A 138 -15.27 -15.65 -8.68
N ALA A 139 -15.56 -15.39 -7.41
CA ALA A 139 -16.94 -15.20 -6.94
C ALA A 139 -17.62 -14.03 -7.66
N GLY A 140 -16.93 -12.88 -7.79
CA GLY A 140 -17.44 -11.73 -8.54
C GLY A 140 -17.75 -12.06 -9.99
N LYS A 141 -16.84 -12.78 -10.66
CA LYS A 141 -17.04 -13.24 -12.04
C LYS A 141 -18.24 -14.20 -12.17
N MET A 142 -18.40 -15.14 -11.24
CA MET A 142 -19.54 -16.09 -11.23
C MET A 142 -20.88 -15.37 -10.99
N GLU A 143 -20.86 -14.28 -10.22
CA GLU A 143 -22.05 -13.47 -9.93
C GLU A 143 -22.30 -12.37 -10.98
N GLY A 144 -21.45 -12.24 -11.99
CA GLY A 144 -21.54 -11.19 -13.03
C GLY A 144 -21.33 -9.77 -12.49
N LYS A 145 -20.60 -9.63 -11.39
CA LYS A 145 -20.30 -8.34 -10.78
C LYS A 145 -19.14 -7.64 -11.50
N ASP A 146 -19.29 -6.33 -11.69
CA ASP A 146 -18.23 -5.45 -12.17
C ASP A 146 -17.33 -5.06 -10.98
N LEU A 147 -16.38 -5.93 -10.64
CA LEU A 147 -15.37 -5.69 -9.61
C LEU A 147 -14.00 -6.16 -10.06
N VAL A 148 -12.97 -5.52 -9.53
CA VAL A 148 -11.58 -5.93 -9.63
C VAL A 148 -11.06 -6.19 -8.22
N THR A 149 -10.20 -7.19 -8.06
CA THR A 149 -9.43 -7.36 -6.83
C THR A 149 -8.01 -6.87 -7.04
N PHE A 150 -7.55 -6.07 -6.13
CA PHE A 150 -6.20 -5.54 -6.10
C PHE A 150 -5.47 -6.13 -4.90
N VAL A 151 -4.38 -6.82 -5.12
CA VAL A 151 -3.59 -7.48 -4.07
C VAL A 151 -2.14 -7.04 -4.16
N THR A 152 -1.58 -6.69 -3.02
CA THR A 152 -0.20 -6.20 -2.91
C THR A 152 0.68 -7.18 -2.13
N PHE A 153 1.96 -7.18 -2.44
CA PHE A 153 2.99 -7.99 -1.77
C PHE A 153 4.38 -7.45 -2.12
N GLY A 154 5.37 -7.74 -1.28
CA GLY A 154 6.77 -7.39 -1.57
C GLY A 154 7.43 -8.39 -2.52
N GLU A 155 8.58 -8.01 -3.10
CA GLU A 155 9.35 -8.84 -4.04
C GLU A 155 9.77 -10.19 -3.42
N GLY A 156 10.17 -10.18 -2.14
CA GLY A 156 10.51 -11.42 -1.43
C GLY A 156 9.32 -12.37 -1.29
N SER A 157 8.13 -11.82 -1.11
CA SER A 157 6.89 -12.58 -1.01
C SER A 157 6.55 -13.32 -2.31
N SER A 158 6.98 -12.81 -3.46
CA SER A 158 6.75 -13.43 -4.77
C SER A 158 7.41 -14.82 -4.93
N ASN A 159 8.23 -15.23 -3.96
CA ASN A 159 8.84 -16.57 -3.91
C ASN A 159 8.00 -17.61 -3.12
N GLN A 160 6.89 -17.18 -2.50
CA GLN A 160 6.01 -18.09 -1.76
C GLN A 160 5.08 -18.88 -2.70
N GLY A 161 4.72 -20.11 -2.30
CA GLY A 161 3.83 -20.97 -3.07
C GLY A 161 2.49 -20.34 -3.40
N ASP A 162 1.86 -19.68 -2.43
CA ASP A 162 0.56 -19.02 -2.56
C ASP A 162 0.52 -18.00 -3.70
N PHE A 163 1.64 -17.29 -3.95
CA PHE A 163 1.74 -16.37 -5.09
C PHE A 163 1.64 -17.14 -6.41
N HIS A 164 2.45 -18.19 -6.57
CA HIS A 164 2.50 -18.97 -7.81
C HIS A 164 1.18 -19.67 -8.11
N GLU A 165 0.55 -20.24 -7.08
CA GLU A 165 -0.73 -20.93 -7.19
C GLU A 165 -1.85 -19.95 -7.54
N GLY A 166 -1.93 -18.81 -6.84
CA GLY A 166 -2.93 -17.78 -7.10
C GLY A 166 -2.77 -17.13 -8.47
N ALA A 167 -1.54 -16.78 -8.87
CA ALA A 167 -1.25 -16.17 -10.17
C ALA A 167 -1.62 -17.13 -11.32
N ASN A 168 -1.24 -18.40 -11.22
CA ASN A 168 -1.58 -19.41 -12.22
C ASN A 168 -3.10 -19.62 -12.32
N PHE A 169 -3.79 -19.75 -11.19
CA PHE A 169 -5.24 -19.95 -11.18
C PHE A 169 -5.96 -18.73 -11.80
N ALA A 170 -5.55 -17.52 -11.45
CA ALA A 170 -6.12 -16.31 -12.03
C ALA A 170 -5.91 -16.22 -13.55
N GLY A 171 -4.73 -16.59 -14.03
CA GLY A 171 -4.43 -16.64 -15.47
C GLY A 171 -5.29 -17.64 -16.22
N VAL A 172 -5.39 -18.89 -15.72
CA VAL A 172 -6.22 -19.96 -16.30
C VAL A 172 -7.68 -19.53 -16.43
N HIS A 173 -8.23 -18.91 -15.41
CA HIS A 173 -9.64 -18.50 -15.37
C HIS A 173 -9.90 -17.08 -15.86
N LYS A 174 -8.88 -16.35 -16.31
CA LYS A 174 -8.98 -14.93 -16.73
C LYS A 174 -9.76 -14.10 -15.71
N LEU A 175 -9.30 -14.14 -14.45
CA LEU A 175 -9.96 -13.43 -13.35
C LEU A 175 -9.57 -11.95 -13.31
N PRO A 176 -10.45 -11.07 -12.87
CA PRO A 176 -10.20 -9.64 -12.73
C PRO A 176 -9.33 -9.35 -11.49
N VAL A 177 -8.06 -9.72 -11.54
CA VAL A 177 -7.09 -9.53 -10.45
C VAL A 177 -5.93 -8.69 -10.93
N ILE A 178 -5.54 -7.70 -10.14
CA ILE A 178 -4.29 -6.97 -10.29
C ILE A 178 -3.37 -7.41 -9.17
N PHE A 179 -2.25 -8.01 -9.54
CA PHE A 179 -1.16 -8.38 -8.64
C PHE A 179 -0.13 -7.25 -8.66
N MET A 180 0.03 -6.52 -7.56
CA MET A 180 1.06 -5.49 -7.47
C MET A 180 2.18 -5.91 -6.53
N CYS A 181 3.37 -6.07 -7.09
CA CYS A 181 4.60 -6.28 -6.35
C CYS A 181 5.24 -4.92 -6.01
N GLU A 182 5.31 -4.59 -4.73
CA GLU A 182 6.08 -3.44 -4.24
C GLU A 182 7.53 -3.86 -4.03
N ASN A 183 8.33 -3.76 -5.10
CA ASN A 183 9.74 -4.07 -5.08
C ASN A 183 10.52 -2.92 -4.43
N ASN A 184 10.77 -3.05 -3.15
CA ASN A 184 11.51 -2.07 -2.36
C ASN A 184 12.99 -2.44 -2.16
N LYS A 185 13.48 -3.41 -2.93
CA LYS A 185 14.85 -3.93 -3.03
C LYS A 185 15.27 -4.86 -1.89
N TYR A 186 14.50 -5.01 -0.82
CA TYR A 186 14.91 -5.81 0.34
C TYR A 186 13.78 -6.64 0.93
N ALA A 187 13.93 -7.95 0.95
CA ALA A 187 13.12 -8.86 1.76
C ALA A 187 13.77 -8.98 3.15
N ILE A 188 13.29 -8.22 4.12
CA ILE A 188 13.92 -7.99 5.42
C ILE A 188 15.34 -7.49 5.21
N SER A 189 16.36 -8.35 5.27
CA SER A 189 17.78 -8.06 5.11
C SER A 189 18.39 -8.62 3.81
N VAL A 190 17.57 -9.33 3.01
CA VAL A 190 18.04 -10.00 1.79
C VAL A 190 17.86 -9.07 0.60
N PRO A 191 18.91 -8.62 -0.08
CA PRO A 191 18.80 -7.77 -1.26
C PRO A 191 18.28 -8.55 -2.47
N ILE A 192 17.71 -7.84 -3.44
CA ILE A 192 16.93 -8.43 -4.53
C ILE A 192 17.72 -9.41 -5.40
N GLU A 193 19.00 -9.17 -5.63
CA GLU A 193 19.87 -10.05 -6.42
C GLU A 193 20.10 -11.44 -5.77
N LYS A 194 19.76 -11.58 -4.49
CA LYS A 194 19.77 -12.87 -3.77
C LYS A 194 18.39 -13.51 -3.66
N GLN A 195 17.37 -12.86 -4.18
CA GLN A 195 15.99 -13.33 -4.09
C GLN A 195 15.47 -13.85 -5.43
N LEU A 196 15.86 -13.21 -6.54
CA LEU A 196 15.32 -13.45 -7.87
C LEU A 196 16.39 -13.96 -8.81
N SER A 197 15.99 -14.90 -9.70
CA SER A 197 16.80 -15.35 -10.83
C SER A 197 16.46 -14.58 -12.13
N CYS A 198 15.25 -14.02 -12.22
CA CYS A 198 14.85 -13.10 -13.29
C CYS A 198 15.23 -11.67 -12.93
N GLU A 199 15.28 -10.80 -13.92
CA GLU A 199 15.64 -9.39 -13.73
C GLU A 199 14.56 -8.66 -12.92
N ASN A 200 13.29 -8.89 -13.28
CA ASN A 200 12.14 -8.27 -12.63
C ASN A 200 11.16 -9.34 -12.14
N VAL A 201 10.39 -9.02 -11.08
CA VAL A 201 9.29 -9.90 -10.64
C VAL A 201 8.23 -10.02 -11.73
N SER A 202 7.99 -8.93 -12.47
CA SER A 202 7.02 -8.88 -13.57
C SER A 202 7.34 -9.87 -14.72
N ASP A 203 8.59 -10.31 -14.90
CA ASP A 203 8.97 -11.32 -15.89
C ASP A 203 8.29 -12.67 -15.66
N ARG A 204 7.91 -12.96 -14.41
CA ARG A 204 7.19 -14.18 -14.05
C ARG A 204 5.79 -14.27 -14.65
N ALA A 205 5.21 -13.13 -15.04
CA ALA A 205 3.87 -13.05 -15.62
C ALA A 205 3.72 -13.91 -16.89
N ILE A 206 4.79 -14.04 -17.68
CA ILE A 206 4.82 -14.88 -18.88
C ILE A 206 4.45 -16.33 -18.54
N GLY A 207 4.94 -16.85 -17.42
CA GLY A 207 4.65 -18.22 -16.96
C GLY A 207 3.20 -18.45 -16.58
N TYR A 208 2.43 -17.38 -16.28
CA TYR A 208 1.00 -17.44 -15.92
C TYR A 208 0.08 -16.98 -17.04
N GLY A 209 0.62 -16.65 -18.22
CA GLY A 209 -0.16 -16.21 -19.37
C GLY A 209 -0.85 -14.85 -19.18
N MET A 210 -0.25 -13.94 -18.44
CA MET A 210 -0.73 -12.59 -18.21
C MET A 210 0.33 -11.53 -18.55
N PRO A 211 -0.01 -10.26 -18.78
CA PRO A 211 0.96 -9.18 -18.91
C PRO A 211 1.74 -8.96 -17.61
N GLY A 212 3.04 -8.67 -17.77
CA GLY A 212 3.92 -8.18 -16.71
C GLY A 212 4.39 -6.77 -17.07
N ILE A 213 4.31 -5.84 -16.12
CA ILE A 213 4.65 -4.44 -16.31
C ILE A 213 5.53 -4.00 -15.13
N THR A 214 6.68 -3.39 -15.43
CA THR A 214 7.54 -2.75 -14.43
C THR A 214 7.47 -1.25 -14.59
N VAL A 215 7.24 -0.52 -13.50
CA VAL A 215 7.11 0.94 -13.47
C VAL A 215 7.94 1.55 -12.34
N ASP A 216 8.26 2.85 -12.45
CA ASP A 216 8.88 3.60 -11.35
C ASP A 216 7.87 3.78 -10.21
N GLY A 217 8.08 3.06 -9.11
CA GLY A 217 7.26 3.16 -7.90
C GLY A 217 7.38 4.50 -7.15
N ASN A 218 8.29 5.39 -7.56
CA ASN A 218 8.40 6.74 -7.00
C ASN A 218 7.56 7.77 -7.78
N ASP A 219 7.01 7.40 -8.94
CA ASP A 219 6.14 8.26 -9.75
C ASP A 219 4.67 7.83 -9.63
N PRO A 220 3.84 8.56 -8.87
CA PRO A 220 2.44 8.16 -8.65
C PRO A 220 1.59 8.21 -9.92
N LEU A 221 1.97 9.00 -10.93
CA LEU A 221 1.23 9.10 -12.19
C LEU A 221 1.53 7.90 -13.10
N GLU A 222 2.78 7.42 -13.14
CA GLU A 222 3.16 6.22 -13.89
C GLU A 222 2.48 4.98 -13.30
N VAL A 223 2.47 4.87 -11.96
CA VAL A 223 1.77 3.79 -11.27
C VAL A 223 0.26 3.86 -11.50
N TYR A 224 -0.34 5.05 -11.42
CA TYR A 224 -1.75 5.25 -11.73
C TYR A 224 -2.11 4.76 -13.13
N GLU A 225 -1.34 5.15 -14.14
CA GLU A 225 -1.56 4.76 -15.53
C GLU A 225 -1.53 3.23 -15.70
N ALA A 226 -0.50 2.57 -15.17
CA ALA A 226 -0.35 1.13 -15.26
C ALA A 226 -1.50 0.37 -14.57
N VAL A 227 -1.90 0.80 -13.37
CA VAL A 227 -2.98 0.16 -12.62
C VAL A 227 -4.34 0.44 -13.28
N LYS A 228 -4.56 1.66 -13.80
CA LYS A 228 -5.78 2.01 -14.53
C LYS A 228 -5.97 1.15 -15.76
N GLU A 229 -4.93 0.98 -16.58
CA GLU A 229 -4.99 0.10 -17.75
C GLU A 229 -5.24 -1.36 -17.35
N ALA A 230 -4.57 -1.84 -16.30
CA ALA A 230 -4.79 -3.19 -15.78
C ALA A 230 -6.23 -3.38 -15.26
N ALA A 231 -6.81 -2.39 -14.59
CA ALA A 231 -8.20 -2.43 -14.13
C ALA A 231 -9.19 -2.45 -15.30
N ASP A 232 -8.98 -1.60 -16.30
CA ASP A 232 -9.80 -1.57 -17.50
C ASP A 232 -9.71 -2.87 -18.29
N ARG A 233 -8.53 -3.43 -18.42
CA ARG A 233 -8.29 -4.74 -19.02
C ARG A 233 -9.03 -5.86 -18.26
N ALA A 234 -8.93 -5.86 -16.92
CA ALA A 234 -9.61 -6.83 -16.08
C ALA A 234 -11.14 -6.77 -16.23
N ARG A 235 -11.72 -5.54 -16.30
CA ARG A 235 -13.15 -5.31 -16.52
C ARG A 235 -13.63 -5.77 -17.89
N ARG A 236 -12.78 -5.69 -18.92
CA ARG A 236 -13.07 -6.27 -20.25
C ARG A 236 -13.01 -7.80 -20.28
N GLY A 237 -12.65 -8.45 -19.16
CA GLY A 237 -12.55 -9.92 -19.08
C GLY A 237 -11.27 -10.49 -19.72
N GLU A 238 -10.26 -9.67 -19.96
CA GLU A 238 -8.99 -10.07 -20.56
C GLU A 238 -8.05 -10.77 -19.58
N GLY A 239 -8.41 -10.80 -18.30
CA GLY A 239 -7.70 -11.52 -17.25
C GLY A 239 -6.79 -10.63 -16.39
N PRO A 240 -5.93 -11.27 -15.55
CA PRO A 240 -5.11 -10.57 -14.58
C PRO A 240 -3.91 -9.86 -15.21
N THR A 241 -3.28 -8.98 -14.41
CA THR A 241 -2.02 -8.32 -14.75
C THR A 241 -1.10 -8.35 -13.54
N LEU A 242 0.19 -8.60 -13.76
CA LEU A 242 1.24 -8.47 -12.74
C LEU A 242 1.99 -7.15 -12.95
N ILE A 243 1.90 -6.25 -11.98
CA ILE A 243 2.60 -4.96 -11.98
C ILE A 243 3.70 -5.03 -10.92
N GLU A 244 4.88 -4.58 -11.28
CA GLU A 244 6.00 -4.39 -10.37
C GLU A 244 6.30 -2.90 -10.26
N THR A 245 6.13 -2.34 -9.06
CA THR A 245 6.51 -0.96 -8.75
C THR A 245 7.88 -0.96 -8.08
N VAL A 246 8.87 -0.39 -8.76
CA VAL A 246 10.25 -0.33 -8.26
C VAL A 246 10.45 0.92 -7.44
N SER A 247 10.72 0.74 -6.15
CA SER A 247 10.98 1.79 -5.19
C SER A 247 12.17 1.44 -4.29
N TYR A 248 12.33 2.16 -3.18
CA TYR A 248 13.34 1.83 -2.18
C TYR A 248 12.80 2.03 -0.76
N ARG A 249 13.00 1.05 0.10
CA ARG A 249 12.62 1.13 1.52
C ARG A 249 13.56 2.08 2.27
N LEU A 250 13.09 3.30 2.59
CA LEU A 250 13.92 4.36 3.19
C LEU A 250 14.27 4.15 4.66
N THR A 251 13.58 3.22 5.35
CA THR A 251 13.75 2.90 6.76
C THR A 251 14.17 1.45 6.96
N PRO A 252 14.58 1.01 8.15
CA PRO A 252 14.74 -0.41 8.48
C PRO A 252 13.47 -1.22 8.19
N HIS A 253 13.57 -2.54 8.18
CA HIS A 253 12.41 -3.42 7.92
C HIS A 253 11.27 -3.17 8.89
N SER A 254 11.59 -3.03 10.17
CA SER A 254 10.66 -2.72 11.26
C SER A 254 11.38 -1.94 12.36
N SER A 255 10.65 -1.58 13.42
CA SER A 255 11.24 -0.94 14.62
C SER A 255 12.29 -1.79 15.35
N ASP A 256 12.28 -3.10 15.13
CA ASP A 256 13.17 -4.07 15.77
C ASP A 256 14.39 -4.44 14.92
N ASP A 257 14.52 -3.83 13.72
CA ASP A 257 15.58 -4.13 12.75
C ASP A 257 16.72 -3.11 12.79
N ASP A 258 17.97 -3.59 12.65
CA ASP A 258 19.16 -2.79 12.46
C ASP A 258 19.72 -2.97 11.04
N ASP A 259 19.30 -2.09 10.14
CA ASP A 259 19.63 -2.15 8.72
C ASP A 259 21.11 -1.87 8.39
N ARG A 260 21.89 -1.32 9.31
CA ARG A 260 23.33 -1.08 9.16
C ARG A 260 24.14 -2.36 8.98
N SER A 261 23.54 -3.51 9.30
CA SER A 261 24.17 -4.84 9.15
C SER A 261 24.13 -5.36 7.69
N TYR A 262 23.26 -4.81 6.81
CA TYR A 262 23.07 -5.35 5.47
C TYR A 262 23.01 -4.30 4.35
N ARG A 263 22.95 -3.00 4.65
CA ARG A 263 23.01 -1.91 3.67
C ARG A 263 23.79 -0.71 4.20
N THR A 264 24.33 0.10 3.31
CA THR A 264 25.15 1.26 3.70
C THR A 264 24.33 2.52 3.91
N ALA A 265 24.84 3.46 4.69
CA ALA A 265 24.23 4.77 4.88
C ALA A 265 24.21 5.58 3.56
N ASP A 266 25.22 5.42 2.71
CA ASP A 266 25.31 6.12 1.42
C ASP A 266 24.24 5.63 0.44
N GLU A 267 23.97 4.32 0.40
CA GLU A 267 22.86 3.75 -0.39
C GLU A 267 21.51 4.34 0.01
N VAL A 268 21.25 4.42 1.32
CA VAL A 268 20.00 5.03 1.84
C VAL A 268 19.95 6.52 1.54
N ALA A 269 21.08 7.23 1.63
CA ALA A 269 21.14 8.66 1.34
C ALA A 269 20.88 8.94 -0.16
N GLU A 270 21.42 8.11 -1.05
CA GLU A 270 21.13 8.19 -2.49
C GLU A 270 19.64 7.96 -2.76
N ALA A 271 19.05 6.91 -2.18
CA ALA A 271 17.62 6.63 -2.35
C ALA A 271 16.73 7.80 -1.88
N LYS A 272 17.10 8.48 -0.80
CA LYS A 272 16.38 9.66 -0.29
C LYS A 272 16.40 10.86 -1.24
N THR A 273 17.30 10.90 -2.21
CA THR A 273 17.28 11.95 -3.25
C THR A 273 16.09 11.78 -4.20
N LYS A 274 15.56 10.55 -4.32
CA LYS A 274 14.42 10.17 -5.16
C LYS A 274 13.13 10.03 -4.34
N ASP A 275 13.06 10.65 -3.16
CA ASP A 275 11.86 10.61 -2.30
C ASP A 275 10.63 11.11 -3.06
N SER A 276 9.65 10.24 -3.21
CA SER A 276 8.45 10.46 -4.02
C SER A 276 7.62 11.67 -3.60
N ILE A 277 7.59 12.00 -2.32
CA ILE A 277 6.88 13.19 -1.82
C ILE A 277 7.55 14.46 -2.35
N LYS A 278 8.89 14.49 -2.36
CA LYS A 278 9.65 15.64 -2.87
C LYS A 278 9.53 15.77 -4.39
N THR A 279 9.68 14.66 -5.10
CA THR A 279 9.63 14.65 -6.58
C THR A 279 8.24 15.00 -7.10
N PHE A 280 7.19 14.43 -6.50
CA PHE A 280 5.82 14.75 -6.90
C PHE A 280 5.42 16.17 -6.47
N GLY A 281 5.84 16.63 -5.29
CA GLY A 281 5.67 18.03 -4.87
C GLY A 281 6.35 19.01 -5.82
N ALA A 282 7.57 18.71 -6.31
CA ALA A 282 8.25 19.52 -7.31
C ALA A 282 7.46 19.57 -8.64
N TYR A 283 6.96 18.42 -9.12
CA TYR A 283 6.09 18.33 -10.30
C TYR A 283 4.85 19.24 -10.18
N LEU A 284 4.16 19.21 -9.03
CA LEU A 284 2.97 20.02 -8.80
C LEU A 284 3.29 21.52 -8.80
N LYS A 285 4.47 21.91 -8.31
CA LYS A 285 4.93 23.29 -8.36
C LYS A 285 5.33 23.74 -9.76
N GLU A 286 6.06 22.91 -10.48
CA GLU A 286 6.50 23.19 -11.85
C GLU A 286 5.31 23.31 -12.82
N THR A 287 4.23 22.58 -12.57
CA THR A 287 2.99 22.65 -13.35
C THR A 287 2.06 23.77 -12.91
N GLY A 288 2.39 24.48 -11.83
CA GLY A 288 1.62 25.61 -11.30
C GLY A 288 0.36 25.22 -10.50
N ILE A 289 0.22 23.94 -10.15
CA ILE A 289 -0.91 23.40 -9.37
C ILE A 289 -0.75 23.71 -7.88
N MET A 290 0.50 23.74 -7.41
CA MET A 290 0.84 24.00 -6.01
C MET A 290 1.93 25.06 -5.94
N ASP A 291 1.92 25.88 -4.89
CA ASP A 291 3.02 26.76 -4.50
C ASP A 291 3.50 26.41 -3.08
N ASP A 292 4.53 27.09 -2.61
CA ASP A 292 5.11 26.87 -1.27
C ASP A 292 4.11 27.17 -0.15
N ALA A 293 3.16 28.10 -0.37
CA ALA A 293 2.16 28.46 0.62
C ALA A 293 1.12 27.33 0.75
N LEU A 294 0.65 26.80 -0.38
CA LEU A 294 -0.30 25.66 -0.40
C LEU A 294 0.36 24.38 0.16
N GLU A 295 1.60 24.09 -0.22
CA GLU A 295 2.33 22.94 0.34
C GLU A 295 2.45 23.03 1.87
N LYS A 296 2.81 24.21 2.38
CA LYS A 296 2.87 24.45 3.82
C LYS A 296 1.51 24.27 4.47
N GLN A 297 0.46 24.83 3.89
CA GLN A 297 -0.91 24.69 4.40
C GLN A 297 -1.32 23.20 4.46
N MET A 298 -1.10 22.42 3.40
CA MET A 298 -1.42 21.00 3.36
C MET A 298 -0.65 20.22 4.44
N ASN A 299 0.64 20.53 4.63
CA ASN A 299 1.41 19.92 5.70
C ASN A 299 0.87 20.26 7.10
N ASP A 300 0.49 21.51 7.33
CA ASP A 300 -0.07 21.94 8.61
C ASP A 300 -1.43 21.25 8.89
N GLU A 301 -2.30 21.15 7.88
CA GLU A 301 -3.59 20.43 7.95
C GLU A 301 -3.39 18.93 8.26
N VAL A 302 -2.46 18.27 7.56
CA VAL A 302 -2.12 16.87 7.79
C VAL A 302 -1.57 16.65 9.21
N MET A 303 -0.75 17.57 9.71
CA MET A 303 -0.21 17.49 11.07
C MET A 303 -1.31 17.64 12.14
N ILE A 304 -2.32 18.47 11.90
CA ILE A 304 -3.49 18.57 12.79
C ILE A 304 -4.20 17.21 12.85
N ILE A 305 -4.49 16.59 11.69
CA ILE A 305 -5.14 15.26 11.61
C ILE A 305 -4.34 14.20 12.39
N VAL A 306 -3.03 14.17 12.20
CA VAL A 306 -2.14 13.20 12.88
C VAL A 306 -2.09 13.44 14.39
N ASN A 307 -2.07 14.71 14.83
CA ASN A 307 -2.08 15.05 16.25
C ASN A 307 -3.40 14.62 16.92
N GLU A 308 -4.54 14.99 16.33
CA GLU A 308 -5.86 14.63 16.84
C GLU A 308 -6.05 13.11 16.90
N ALA A 309 -5.64 12.38 15.85
CA ALA A 309 -5.68 10.93 15.82
C ALA A 309 -4.79 10.29 16.89
N THR A 310 -3.59 10.85 17.12
CA THR A 310 -2.67 10.40 18.15
C THR A 310 -3.26 10.60 19.54
N ASP A 311 -3.73 11.81 19.84
CA ASP A 311 -4.29 12.17 21.15
C ASP A 311 -5.54 11.34 21.46
N TYR A 312 -6.40 11.11 20.46
CA TYR A 312 -7.57 10.25 20.61
C TYR A 312 -7.16 8.81 20.95
N ALA A 313 -6.27 8.23 20.15
CA ALA A 313 -5.87 6.83 20.32
C ALA A 313 -5.10 6.61 21.64
N GLU A 314 -4.26 7.55 22.07
CA GLU A 314 -3.55 7.45 23.35
C GLU A 314 -4.53 7.37 24.52
N ASN A 315 -5.62 8.13 24.48
CA ASN A 315 -6.62 8.20 25.56
C ASN A 315 -7.74 7.16 25.44
N ALA A 316 -7.89 6.47 24.30
CA ALA A 316 -8.90 5.44 24.09
C ALA A 316 -8.68 4.22 25.02
N PRO A 317 -9.75 3.49 25.38
CA PRO A 317 -9.64 2.33 26.28
C PRO A 317 -8.91 1.16 25.62
N TYR A 318 -8.20 0.37 26.42
CA TYR A 318 -7.70 -0.93 26.02
C TYR A 318 -8.80 -1.99 26.03
N PRO A 319 -8.73 -3.01 25.17
CA PRO A 319 -9.69 -4.10 25.18
C PRO A 319 -9.64 -4.87 26.50
N LYS A 320 -10.81 -5.35 26.95
CA LYS A 320 -10.89 -6.23 28.12
C LYS A 320 -10.22 -7.58 27.80
N ALA A 321 -9.55 -8.18 28.78
CA ALA A 321 -8.85 -9.46 28.60
C ALA A 321 -9.79 -10.57 28.08
N GLU A 322 -11.03 -10.60 28.57
CA GLU A 322 -12.03 -11.58 28.14
C GLU A 322 -12.37 -11.48 26.66
N SER A 323 -12.23 -10.29 26.05
CA SER A 323 -12.51 -10.07 24.63
C SER A 323 -11.55 -10.82 23.71
N ALA A 324 -10.39 -11.28 24.21
CA ALA A 324 -9.42 -12.04 23.43
C ALA A 324 -10.01 -13.34 22.87
N MET A 325 -11.03 -13.91 23.51
CA MET A 325 -11.72 -15.12 23.07
C MET A 325 -12.87 -14.86 22.09
N ASN A 326 -13.23 -13.60 21.86
CA ASN A 326 -14.29 -13.25 20.92
C ASN A 326 -13.83 -13.42 19.48
N HIS A 327 -14.73 -13.79 18.58
CA HIS A 327 -14.50 -13.91 17.14
C HIS A 327 -13.42 -14.95 16.74
N VAL A 328 -13.02 -15.86 17.64
CA VAL A 328 -12.13 -17.00 17.31
C VAL A 328 -12.85 -18.00 16.40
N TYR A 329 -14.15 -18.17 16.63
CA TYR A 329 -15.03 -18.98 15.80
C TYR A 329 -16.23 -18.17 15.34
N ALA A 330 -16.87 -18.60 14.25
CA ALA A 330 -18.12 -18.02 13.82
C ALA A 330 -19.18 -18.18 14.94
N GLN A 331 -19.80 -17.07 15.32
CA GLN A 331 -20.95 -17.11 16.21
C GLN A 331 -22.18 -17.54 15.41
N LYS A 332 -22.95 -18.48 15.97
CA LYS A 332 -24.20 -18.97 15.36
C LYS A 332 -25.32 -17.93 15.47
#